data_eb36714887c45d4e50df7e01bf3af34b
#
_entry.id   eb36714887c45d4e50df7e01bf3af34b
#
_cell.length_a   1.000
_cell.length_b   1.000
_cell.length_c   1.000
_cell.angle_alpha   90.00
_cell.angle_beta   90.00
_cell.angle_gamma   90.00
#
_symmetry.space_group_name_H-M   'P 1'
#
loop_
_entity.id
_entity.type
_entity.pdbx_description
1 polymer ?
#
loop_
_entity_poly.entity_id
_entity_poly.type
_entity_poly.pdbx_seq_one_letter_code
_entity_poly.pdbx_strand_id
1 'polypeptide(L)'
;QNTYINALPEQILKDTGKIHTEYMQTIAATGRLSSVNPNLQNIPIRTKRGKEIRKAFIARNKDFVILAADYSQIELRIIAALSKEENMIEAFRNNEDIHASTAAAVFNKKIENVTAEERTNAKTVNFGIIYGVSAFGLSNQTNLNRKESKELIETYYQRYPMLKNYISNQIAFA
;
A
#
# COMPACT_ATOMS: atom_id res chain seq x y z
N GLN A 1 -7.85 -9.94 -20.25
CA GLN A 1 -8.68 -9.54 -21.43
C GLN A 1 -10.16 -9.56 -21.10
N ASN A 2 -10.71 -10.65 -20.61
CA ASN A 2 -12.16 -10.81 -20.44
C ASN A 2 -12.80 -9.76 -19.51
N THR A 3 -12.18 -9.45 -18.40
CA THR A 3 -12.75 -8.56 -17.36
C THR A 3 -12.86 -7.10 -17.82
N TYR A 4 -11.84 -6.55 -18.49
CA TYR A 4 -11.77 -5.11 -18.77
C TYR A 4 -12.04 -4.76 -20.24
N ILE A 5 -11.72 -5.66 -21.18
CA ILE A 5 -11.87 -5.36 -22.59
C ILE A 5 -13.24 -5.82 -23.09
N ASN A 6 -13.69 -7.00 -22.65
CA ASN A 6 -14.95 -7.57 -23.10
C ASN A 6 -16.12 -7.19 -22.17
N ALA A 7 -16.00 -7.50 -20.89
CA ALA A 7 -17.12 -7.37 -19.95
C ALA A 7 -17.41 -5.93 -19.50
N LEU A 8 -16.37 -5.07 -19.38
CA LEU A 8 -16.58 -3.71 -18.87
C LEU A 8 -17.41 -2.83 -19.81
N PRO A 9 -17.22 -2.85 -21.16
CA PRO A 9 -18.07 -2.10 -22.08
C PRO A 9 -19.53 -2.51 -22.06
N GLU A 10 -19.84 -3.78 -21.77
CA GLU A 10 -21.22 -4.28 -21.68
C GLU A 10 -21.99 -3.70 -20.49
N GLN A 11 -21.25 -3.14 -19.51
CA GLN A 11 -21.80 -2.51 -18.30
C GLN A 11 -22.00 -1.00 -18.44
N ILE A 12 -21.80 -0.45 -19.63
CA ILE A 12 -22.13 0.94 -19.92
C ILE A 12 -23.64 1.10 -19.93
N LEU A 13 -24.15 1.91 -18.99
CA LEU A 13 -25.57 2.21 -18.91
C LEU A 13 -25.97 3.08 -20.11
N LYS A 14 -26.95 2.61 -20.92
CA LYS A 14 -27.34 3.26 -22.17
C LYS A 14 -27.85 4.69 -21.98
N ASP A 15 -28.54 4.95 -20.87
CA ASP A 15 -29.13 6.25 -20.57
C ASP A 15 -28.10 7.31 -20.22
N THR A 16 -26.95 6.92 -19.64
CA THR A 16 -25.91 7.85 -19.18
C THR A 16 -24.64 7.80 -20.01
N GLY A 17 -24.45 6.74 -20.80
CA GLY A 17 -23.19 6.46 -21.50
C GLY A 17 -22.01 6.19 -20.56
N LYS A 18 -22.27 5.82 -19.31
CA LYS A 18 -21.24 5.66 -18.26
C LYS A 18 -21.33 4.30 -17.59
N ILE A 19 -20.24 3.92 -16.95
CA ILE A 19 -20.19 2.80 -16.03
C ILE A 19 -20.46 3.33 -14.62
N HIS A 20 -21.38 2.69 -13.92
CA HIS A 20 -21.75 3.01 -12.54
C HIS A 20 -21.42 1.82 -11.65
N THR A 21 -20.52 2.00 -10.70
CA THR A 21 -20.23 0.99 -9.67
C THR A 21 -21.08 1.24 -8.43
N GLU A 22 -21.29 0.20 -7.66
CA GLU A 22 -21.88 0.29 -6.32
C GLU A 22 -20.77 0.19 -5.27
N TYR A 23 -20.79 1.10 -4.29
CA TYR A 23 -19.85 1.07 -3.17
C TYR A 23 -20.52 0.48 -1.93
N MET A 24 -19.98 -0.63 -1.47
CA MET A 24 -20.43 -1.34 -0.28
C MET A 24 -19.58 -0.93 0.92
N GLN A 25 -20.20 -0.37 1.95
CA GLN A 25 -19.52 0.14 3.15
C GLN A 25 -19.31 -0.92 4.23
N THR A 26 -20.10 -2.00 4.20
CA THR A 26 -20.19 -2.97 5.31
C THR A 26 -19.57 -4.34 5.00
N ILE A 27 -18.94 -4.51 3.84
CA ILE A 27 -18.38 -5.80 3.41
C ILE A 27 -16.99 -6.05 4.00
N ALA A 28 -16.13 -5.04 4.01
CA ALA A 28 -14.77 -5.19 4.52
C ALA A 28 -14.73 -4.96 6.04
N ALA A 29 -14.25 -5.94 6.80
CA ALA A 29 -14.05 -5.82 8.25
C ALA A 29 -13.14 -4.66 8.67
N THR A 30 -12.29 -4.20 7.74
CA THR A 30 -11.37 -3.07 7.94
C THR A 30 -12.03 -1.70 7.82
N GLY A 31 -13.33 -1.61 7.49
CA GLY A 31 -14.01 -0.35 7.20
C GLY A 31 -13.69 0.24 5.82
N ARG A 32 -12.91 -0.45 4.97
CA ARG A 32 -12.66 -0.03 3.58
C ARG A 32 -13.91 -0.25 2.73
N LEU A 33 -14.08 0.59 1.70
CA LEU A 33 -15.11 0.37 0.69
C LEU A 33 -14.78 -0.84 -0.17
N SER A 34 -15.81 -1.55 -0.58
CA SER A 34 -15.75 -2.55 -1.67
C SER A 34 -16.54 -2.03 -2.85
N SER A 35 -16.01 -2.19 -4.05
CA SER A 35 -16.64 -1.77 -5.30
C SER A 35 -17.14 -3.00 -6.06
N VAL A 36 -18.42 -3.00 -6.44
CA VAL A 36 -19.08 -4.12 -7.13
C VAL A 36 -19.92 -3.60 -8.31
N ASN A 37 -20.26 -4.47 -9.23
CA ASN A 37 -21.17 -4.24 -10.36
C ASN A 37 -20.86 -2.99 -11.25
N PRO A 38 -19.62 -2.82 -11.76
CA PRO A 38 -18.41 -3.64 -11.68
C PRO A 38 -17.47 -3.22 -10.56
N ASN A 39 -16.47 -4.07 -10.22
CA ASN A 39 -15.38 -3.67 -9.35
C ASN A 39 -14.40 -2.75 -10.09
N LEU A 40 -14.46 -1.45 -9.83
CA LEU A 40 -13.56 -0.44 -10.40
C LEU A 40 -12.30 -0.18 -9.54
N GLN A 41 -12.21 -0.72 -8.32
CA GLN A 41 -11.02 -0.58 -7.46
C GLN A 41 -9.84 -1.42 -7.95
N ASN A 42 -10.10 -2.46 -8.75
CA ASN A 42 -9.08 -3.39 -9.23
C ASN A 42 -8.58 -3.08 -10.65
N ILE A 43 -8.83 -1.88 -11.18
CA ILE A 43 -8.31 -1.47 -12.49
C ILE A 43 -6.77 -1.54 -12.45
N PRO A 44 -6.14 -2.34 -13.33
CA PRO A 44 -4.71 -2.59 -13.25
C PRO A 44 -3.89 -1.34 -13.52
N ILE A 45 -2.78 -1.17 -12.75
CA ILE A 45 -1.87 -0.03 -12.88
C ILE A 45 -0.40 -0.47 -12.98
N ARG A 46 -0.07 -1.70 -12.56
CA ARG A 46 1.33 -2.13 -12.43
C ARG A 46 1.97 -2.47 -13.78
N THR A 47 1.23 -3.06 -14.69
CA THR A 47 1.73 -3.49 -16.00
C THR A 47 1.52 -2.42 -17.07
N LYS A 48 2.33 -2.43 -18.13
CA LYS A 48 2.16 -1.54 -19.28
C LYS A 48 0.76 -1.67 -19.89
N ARG A 49 0.27 -2.91 -20.10
CA ARG A 49 -1.08 -3.17 -20.62
C ARG A 49 -2.18 -2.70 -19.65
N GLY A 50 -1.96 -2.85 -18.34
CA GLY A 50 -2.90 -2.35 -17.34
C GLY A 50 -3.04 -0.83 -17.37
N LYS A 51 -1.95 -0.12 -17.58
CA LYS A 51 -1.98 1.35 -17.73
C LYS A 51 -2.75 1.80 -18.97
N GLU A 52 -2.71 1.03 -20.06
CA GLU A 52 -3.49 1.34 -21.26
C GLU A 52 -5.01 1.25 -21.00
N ILE A 53 -5.47 0.28 -20.19
CA ILE A 53 -6.87 0.16 -19.79
C ILE A 53 -7.36 1.44 -19.09
N ARG A 54 -6.52 2.05 -18.26
CA ARG A 54 -6.90 3.28 -17.54
C ARG A 54 -7.15 4.47 -18.47
N LYS A 55 -6.56 4.50 -19.66
CA LYS A 55 -6.81 5.54 -20.67
C LYS A 55 -8.21 5.52 -21.23
N ALA A 56 -8.93 4.41 -21.12
CA ALA A 56 -10.33 4.31 -21.53
C ALA A 56 -11.29 5.07 -20.58
N PHE A 57 -10.83 5.38 -19.35
CA PHE A 57 -11.61 6.18 -18.40
C PHE A 57 -11.30 7.65 -18.63
N ILE A 58 -12.26 8.36 -19.20
CA ILE A 58 -12.14 9.76 -19.58
C ILE A 58 -13.11 10.62 -18.79
N ALA A 59 -12.82 11.92 -18.71
CA ALA A 59 -13.76 12.89 -18.15
C ALA A 59 -15.03 13.02 -19.02
N ARG A 60 -16.10 13.59 -18.46
CA ARG A 60 -17.40 13.72 -19.12
C ARG A 60 -17.31 14.40 -20.50
N ASN A 61 -16.55 15.46 -20.59
CA ASN A 61 -16.25 16.21 -21.82
C ASN A 61 -14.98 17.04 -21.61
N LYS A 62 -14.61 17.87 -22.59
CA LYS A 62 -13.39 18.70 -22.57
C LYS A 62 -13.33 19.75 -21.44
N ASP A 63 -14.46 20.08 -20.82
CA ASP A 63 -14.52 21.10 -19.75
C ASP A 63 -14.32 20.46 -18.37
N PHE A 64 -14.16 19.15 -18.29
CA PHE A 64 -13.94 18.38 -17.07
C PHE A 64 -12.60 17.65 -17.11
N VAL A 65 -12.04 17.45 -15.94
CA VAL A 65 -10.83 16.63 -15.73
C VAL A 65 -11.13 15.54 -14.69
N ILE A 66 -10.38 14.46 -14.77
CA ILE A 66 -10.36 13.45 -13.69
C ILE A 66 -9.32 13.93 -12.68
N LEU A 67 -9.77 14.25 -11.46
CA LEU A 67 -8.90 14.51 -10.33
C LEU A 67 -8.68 13.20 -9.56
N ALA A 68 -7.42 12.80 -9.41
CA ALA A 68 -7.03 11.69 -8.55
C ALA A 68 -6.17 12.23 -7.40
N ALA A 69 -6.62 12.02 -6.16
CA ALA A 69 -5.90 12.40 -4.96
C ALA A 69 -5.80 11.19 -4.03
N ASP A 70 -4.61 10.92 -3.51
CA ASP A 70 -4.36 9.84 -2.57
C ASP A 70 -3.50 10.34 -1.42
N TYR A 71 -3.80 9.87 -0.22
CA TYR A 71 -2.99 10.19 0.95
C TYR A 71 -1.63 9.48 0.88
N SER A 72 -0.55 10.24 0.95
CA SER A 72 0.80 9.66 0.97
C SER A 72 1.03 8.88 2.26
N GLN A 73 1.13 7.56 2.13
CA GLN A 73 1.54 6.64 3.20
C GLN A 73 0.69 6.77 4.47
N ILE A 74 -0.62 6.99 4.33
CA ILE A 74 -1.50 7.34 5.46
C ILE A 74 -1.48 6.28 6.57
N GLU A 75 -1.44 5.01 6.23
CA GLU A 75 -1.43 3.92 7.21
C GLU A 75 -0.15 3.95 8.07
N LEU A 76 1.00 4.23 7.46
CA LEU A 76 2.27 4.39 8.19
C LEU A 76 2.26 5.65 9.07
N ARG A 77 1.64 6.73 8.62
CA ARG A 77 1.50 7.96 9.42
C ARG A 77 0.58 7.73 10.63
N ILE A 78 -0.52 7.03 10.43
CA ILE A 78 -1.46 6.69 11.52
C ILE A 78 -0.77 5.80 12.56
N ILE A 79 -0.10 4.73 12.12
CA ILE A 79 0.58 3.82 13.06
C ILE A 79 1.73 4.49 13.79
N ALA A 80 2.48 5.38 13.14
CA ALA A 80 3.52 6.18 13.77
C ALA A 80 2.94 7.05 14.89
N ALA A 81 1.82 7.71 14.63
CA ALA A 81 1.14 8.56 15.62
C ALA A 81 0.57 7.73 16.79
N LEU A 82 -0.12 6.62 16.51
CA LEU A 82 -0.72 5.76 17.53
C LEU A 82 0.32 5.08 18.40
N SER A 83 1.42 4.60 17.81
CA SER A 83 2.53 3.97 18.55
C SER A 83 3.43 5.00 19.23
N LYS A 84 3.31 6.27 18.90
CA LYS A 84 4.22 7.37 19.31
C LYS A 84 5.68 7.06 18.95
N GLU A 85 5.90 6.43 17.78
CA GLU A 85 7.23 6.09 17.30
C GLU A 85 7.92 7.34 16.74
N GLU A 86 8.74 7.97 17.54
CA GLU A 86 9.36 9.27 17.25
C GLU A 86 10.23 9.24 15.98
N ASN A 87 10.97 8.15 15.75
CA ASN A 87 11.79 8.02 14.55
C ASN A 87 10.96 8.07 13.25
N MET A 88 9.76 7.48 13.28
CA MET A 88 8.85 7.55 12.13
C MET A 88 8.19 8.94 12.02
N ILE A 89 7.77 9.51 13.14
CA ILE A 89 7.15 10.83 13.19
C ILE A 89 8.11 11.89 12.67
N GLU A 90 9.36 11.86 13.08
CA GLU A 90 10.40 12.79 12.64
C GLU A 90 10.69 12.64 11.14
N ALA A 91 10.85 11.42 10.65
CA ALA A 91 11.01 11.16 9.22
C ALA A 91 9.85 11.74 8.39
N PHE A 92 8.62 11.60 8.86
CA PHE A 92 7.46 12.19 8.18
C PHE A 92 7.42 13.73 8.26
N ARG A 93 7.82 14.33 9.37
CA ARG A 93 7.92 15.80 9.52
C ARG A 93 8.96 16.39 8.58
N ASN A 94 10.06 15.69 8.40
CA ASN A 94 11.14 16.09 7.50
C ASN A 94 10.87 15.75 6.03
N ASN A 95 9.69 15.20 5.70
CA ASN A 95 9.36 14.71 4.36
C ASN A 95 10.34 13.68 3.80
N GLU A 96 10.94 12.88 4.69
CA GLU A 96 11.85 11.81 4.29
C GLU A 96 11.09 10.66 3.62
N ASP A 97 11.77 9.97 2.71
CA ASP A 97 11.27 8.70 2.18
C ASP A 97 11.39 7.61 3.24
N ILE A 98 10.31 7.34 3.97
CA ILE A 98 10.28 6.36 5.05
C ILE A 98 10.73 4.95 4.61
N HIS A 99 10.52 4.58 3.35
CA HIS A 99 10.96 3.28 2.83
C HIS A 99 12.48 3.27 2.60
N ALA A 100 13.03 4.37 2.09
CA ALA A 100 14.48 4.53 1.95
C ALA A 100 15.15 4.65 3.32
N SER A 101 14.56 5.40 4.25
CA SER A 101 15.05 5.55 5.63
C SER A 101 15.05 4.19 6.37
N THR A 102 13.98 3.41 6.22
CA THR A 102 13.91 2.04 6.76
C THR A 102 14.96 1.14 6.13
N ALA A 103 15.14 1.18 4.80
CA ALA A 103 16.16 0.39 4.12
C ALA A 103 17.56 0.75 4.59
N ALA A 104 17.88 2.04 4.68
CA ALA A 104 19.16 2.54 5.19
C ALA A 104 19.48 2.00 6.59
N ALA A 105 18.49 2.05 7.48
CA ALA A 105 18.65 1.56 8.85
C ALA A 105 18.82 0.03 8.90
N VAL A 106 18.00 -0.70 8.16
CA VAL A 106 18.01 -2.18 8.16
C VAL A 106 19.25 -2.76 7.51
N PHE A 107 19.68 -2.20 6.38
CA PHE A 107 20.87 -2.65 5.66
C PHE A 107 22.18 -1.96 6.12
N ASN A 108 22.09 -1.15 7.19
CA ASN A 108 23.21 -0.40 7.76
C ASN A 108 24.00 0.41 6.70
N LYS A 109 23.27 1.19 5.90
CA LYS A 109 23.80 2.01 4.81
C LYS A 109 23.39 3.46 4.99
N LYS A 110 24.10 4.36 4.30
CA LYS A 110 23.59 5.72 4.09
C LYS A 110 22.41 5.71 3.13
N ILE A 111 21.46 6.61 3.31
CA ILE A 111 20.23 6.68 2.52
C ILE A 111 20.50 6.83 1.01
N GLU A 112 21.58 7.56 0.67
CA GLU A 112 22.01 7.78 -0.72
C GLU A 112 22.50 6.50 -1.40
N ASN A 113 22.87 5.49 -0.62
CA ASN A 113 23.41 4.20 -1.09
C ASN A 113 22.35 3.09 -1.08
N VAL A 114 21.10 3.42 -0.76
CA VAL A 114 19.98 2.47 -0.80
C VAL A 114 19.60 2.17 -2.24
N THR A 115 19.63 0.90 -2.62
CA THR A 115 19.21 0.46 -3.95
C THR A 115 17.69 0.47 -4.08
N ALA A 116 17.19 0.50 -5.32
CA ALA A 116 15.76 0.41 -5.60
C ALA A 116 15.14 -0.90 -5.10
N GLU A 117 15.90 -1.99 -5.10
CA GLU A 117 15.48 -3.29 -4.58
C GLU A 117 15.36 -3.26 -3.04
N GLU A 118 16.38 -2.77 -2.34
CA GLU A 118 16.35 -2.62 -0.89
C GLU A 118 15.20 -1.72 -0.43
N ARG A 119 14.96 -0.61 -1.13
CA ARG A 119 13.82 0.26 -0.88
C ARG A 119 12.48 -0.47 -1.10
N THR A 120 12.39 -1.33 -2.11
CA THR A 120 11.20 -2.13 -2.40
C THR A 120 10.97 -3.19 -1.32
N ASN A 121 12.02 -3.86 -0.86
CA ASN A 121 11.96 -4.80 0.26
C ASN A 121 11.52 -4.08 1.54
N ALA A 122 12.12 -2.94 1.88
CA ALA A 122 11.72 -2.13 3.02
C ALA A 122 10.26 -1.66 2.93
N LYS A 123 9.77 -1.31 1.75
CA LYS A 123 8.35 -1.01 1.53
C LYS A 123 7.46 -2.19 1.86
N THR A 124 7.83 -3.39 1.40
CA THR A 124 7.08 -4.63 1.70
C THR A 124 7.07 -4.92 3.20
N VAL A 125 8.20 -4.69 3.88
CA VAL A 125 8.31 -4.83 5.34
C VAL A 125 7.45 -3.80 6.07
N ASN A 126 7.55 -2.53 5.73
CA ASN A 126 6.80 -1.45 6.36
C ASN A 126 5.28 -1.73 6.37
N PHE A 127 4.74 -2.18 5.25
CA PHE A 127 3.33 -2.56 5.17
C PHE A 127 3.06 -3.93 5.79
N GLY A 128 3.92 -4.90 5.53
CA GLY A 128 3.76 -6.26 6.03
C GLY A 128 3.68 -6.32 7.55
N ILE A 129 4.52 -5.59 8.25
CA ILE A 129 4.55 -5.56 9.73
C ILE A 129 3.24 -5.02 10.30
N ILE A 130 2.67 -3.97 9.71
CA ILE A 130 1.38 -3.42 10.14
C ILE A 130 0.26 -4.46 10.02
N TYR A 131 0.35 -5.32 9.01
CA TYR A 131 -0.61 -6.40 8.77
C TYR A 131 -0.20 -7.75 9.38
N GLY A 132 0.81 -7.78 10.25
CA GLY A 132 1.23 -8.98 10.98
C GLY A 132 1.94 -10.02 10.11
N VAL A 133 2.70 -9.60 9.08
CA VAL A 133 3.43 -10.54 8.22
C VAL A 133 4.44 -11.35 9.02
N SER A 134 4.45 -12.67 8.81
CA SER A 134 5.49 -13.56 9.32
C SER A 134 6.75 -13.54 8.43
N ALA A 135 7.88 -14.04 8.96
CA ALA A 135 9.10 -14.20 8.17
C ALA A 135 8.90 -15.09 6.92
N PHE A 136 8.02 -16.09 7.02
CA PHE A 136 7.62 -16.91 5.88
C PHE A 136 6.79 -16.11 4.86
N GLY A 137 5.80 -15.34 5.33
CA GLY A 137 5.00 -14.48 4.46
C GLY A 137 5.84 -13.43 3.74
N LEU A 138 6.84 -12.84 4.43
CA LEU A 138 7.74 -11.86 3.86
C LEU A 138 8.67 -12.49 2.81
N SER A 139 9.22 -13.69 3.06
CA SER A 139 10.08 -14.38 2.09
C SER A 139 9.35 -14.74 0.78
N ASN A 140 8.02 -14.94 0.82
CA ASN A 140 7.23 -15.16 -0.38
C ASN A 140 6.92 -13.88 -1.18
N GLN A 141 7.13 -12.71 -0.58
CA GLN A 141 6.82 -11.39 -1.19
C GLN A 141 8.08 -10.62 -1.60
N THR A 142 9.25 -11.12 -1.23
CA THR A 142 10.54 -10.50 -1.50
C THR A 142 11.52 -11.53 -2.07
N ASN A 143 12.69 -11.08 -2.50
CA ASN A 143 13.78 -11.98 -2.93
C ASN A 143 14.62 -12.50 -1.75
N LEU A 144 14.18 -12.26 -0.50
CA LEU A 144 14.87 -12.69 0.72
C LEU A 144 14.46 -14.10 1.10
N ASN A 145 15.42 -14.89 1.60
CA ASN A 145 15.09 -16.15 2.21
C ASN A 145 14.44 -15.97 3.60
N ARG A 146 13.94 -17.06 4.19
CA ARG A 146 13.23 -17.00 5.48
C ARG A 146 14.09 -16.49 6.63
N LYS A 147 15.40 -16.80 6.64
CA LYS A 147 16.33 -16.34 7.68
C LYS A 147 16.55 -14.83 7.57
N GLU A 148 16.87 -14.37 6.36
CA GLU A 148 17.03 -12.94 6.06
C GLU A 148 15.75 -12.14 6.36
N SER A 149 14.59 -12.71 6.02
CA SER A 149 13.30 -12.09 6.34
C SER A 149 13.06 -11.95 7.84
N LYS A 150 13.49 -12.94 8.64
CA LYS A 150 13.41 -12.88 10.11
C LYS A 150 14.34 -11.81 10.66
N GLU A 151 15.59 -11.79 10.22
CA GLU A 151 16.59 -10.79 10.62
C GLU A 151 16.13 -9.37 10.26
N LEU A 152 15.52 -9.22 9.09
CA LEU A 152 14.96 -7.96 8.63
C LEU A 152 13.83 -7.46 9.55
N ILE A 153 12.89 -8.33 9.94
CA ILE A 153 11.82 -8.00 10.87
C ILE A 153 12.38 -7.65 12.27
N GLU A 154 13.36 -8.39 12.75
CA GLU A 154 14.00 -8.13 14.04
C GLU A 154 14.70 -6.77 14.05
N THR A 155 15.48 -6.46 13.01
CA THR A 155 16.16 -5.16 12.85
C THR A 155 15.15 -4.01 12.72
N TYR A 156 14.06 -4.24 12.02
CA TYR A 156 12.97 -3.28 11.93
C TYR A 156 12.40 -2.93 13.31
N TYR A 157 12.11 -3.93 14.14
CA TYR A 157 11.59 -3.70 15.48
C TYR A 157 12.63 -3.12 16.46
N GLN A 158 13.93 -3.35 16.22
CA GLN A 158 14.99 -2.64 16.95
C GLN A 158 15.00 -1.15 16.59
N ARG A 159 14.76 -0.82 15.34
CA ARG A 159 14.68 0.58 14.86
C ARG A 159 13.41 1.28 15.34
N TYR A 160 12.31 0.55 15.46
CA TYR A 160 10.99 1.07 15.83
C TYR A 160 10.42 0.37 17.08
N PRO A 161 11.04 0.56 18.27
CA PRO A 161 10.65 -0.18 19.48
C PRO A 161 9.28 0.20 20.02
N MET A 162 8.86 1.46 19.88
CA MET A 162 7.53 1.89 20.31
C MET A 162 6.43 1.27 19.45
N LEU A 163 6.68 1.10 18.16
CA LEU A 163 5.78 0.39 17.25
C LEU A 163 5.64 -1.09 17.66
N LYS A 164 6.74 -1.76 17.98
CA LYS A 164 6.73 -3.15 18.48
C LYS A 164 5.85 -3.28 19.73
N ASN A 165 6.07 -2.41 20.70
CA ASN A 165 5.32 -2.40 21.96
C ASN A 165 3.83 -2.14 21.70
N TYR A 166 3.51 -1.17 20.84
CA TYR A 166 2.12 -0.87 20.47
C TYR A 166 1.42 -2.10 19.86
N ILE A 167 2.04 -2.75 18.87
CA ILE A 167 1.46 -3.95 18.22
C ILE A 167 1.27 -5.08 19.25
N SER A 168 2.26 -5.34 20.09
CA SER A 168 2.16 -6.39 21.14
C SER A 168 1.04 -6.10 22.10
N ASN A 169 0.85 -4.84 22.52
CA ASN A 169 -0.23 -4.45 23.42
C ASN A 169 -1.61 -4.58 22.75
N GLN A 170 -1.73 -4.26 21.45
CA GLN A 170 -2.99 -4.44 20.73
C GLN A 170 -3.36 -5.92 20.59
N ILE A 171 -2.39 -6.80 20.33
CA ILE A 171 -2.62 -8.25 20.26
C ILE A 171 -3.05 -8.80 21.62
N ALA A 172 -2.45 -8.32 22.71
CA ALA A 172 -2.80 -8.75 24.07
C ALA A 172 -4.17 -8.23 24.53
N PHE A 173 -4.64 -7.12 23.96
CA PHE A 173 -5.94 -6.52 24.26
C PHE A 173 -7.09 -7.19 23.51
N ALA A 174 -6.85 -7.74 22.32
CA ALA A 174 -7.86 -8.37 21.46
C ALA A 174 -8.22 -9.80 21.92
#